data_320cf72c36182c0e740700bab9c1881e
#
_entry.id   320cf72c36182c0e740700bab9c1881e
#
_cell.length_a   1.000
_cell.length_b   1.000
_cell.length_c   1.000
_cell.angle_alpha   90.00
_cell.angle_beta   90.00
_cell.angle_gamma   90.00
#
_symmetry.space_group_name_H-M   'P 1'
#
loop_
_entity.id
_entity.type
_entity.pdbx_description
1 polymer ?
#
loop_
_entity_poly.entity_id
_entity_poly.type
_entity_poly.pdbx_seq_one_letter_code
_entity_poly.pdbx_strand_id
1 'polypeptide(L)'
;MITNELRELLTVATTHAQRFHDEEDHTVAAALLTESGKHVLGLNAYHFLGGPCGEISALANHAASHPEDPIRAVVAVHGPTGQVLSPCGKCRQVLFDTDPSIRCIVRGSNGLEALTVEELLPFAYNWRDMDKEQRIYMWEGYEESIRSGEKQQTIRVDDPFHEGRAQIVFEKESGEVVTIPAEVTSVVSTQRRSLTEEQARRDGFGSLAELHEALDVQKTEMVAVW
;
A
#
# COMPACT_ATOMS: atom_id res chain seq x y z
N MET A 1 -1.03 -20.79 -23.20
CA MET A 1 -1.97 -21.92 -22.88
C MET A 1 -1.96 -22.14 -21.37
N ILE A 2 -3.14 -22.38 -20.78
CA ILE A 2 -3.25 -22.69 -19.35
C ILE A 2 -2.90 -24.16 -19.06
N THR A 3 -2.27 -24.42 -17.91
CA THR A 3 -1.89 -25.77 -17.44
C THR A 3 -3.12 -26.59 -16.99
N ASN A 4 -2.96 -27.89 -16.78
CA ASN A 4 -4.05 -28.73 -16.28
C ASN A 4 -4.57 -28.27 -14.90
N GLU A 5 -3.69 -27.85 -14.03
CA GLU A 5 -4.02 -27.33 -12.71
C GLU A 5 -4.83 -26.04 -12.78
N LEU A 6 -4.49 -25.12 -13.69
CA LEU A 6 -5.27 -23.92 -13.94
C LEU A 6 -6.64 -24.24 -14.63
N ARG A 7 -6.75 -25.34 -15.37
CA ARG A 7 -8.04 -25.83 -15.88
C ARG A 7 -8.91 -26.39 -14.75
N GLU A 8 -8.32 -27.06 -13.79
CA GLU A 8 -9.01 -27.51 -12.59
C GLU A 8 -9.54 -26.34 -11.77
N LEU A 9 -8.71 -25.31 -11.54
CA LEU A 9 -9.12 -24.08 -10.87
C LEU A 9 -10.31 -23.44 -11.58
N LEU A 10 -10.26 -23.34 -12.91
CA LEU A 10 -11.38 -22.82 -13.71
C LEU A 10 -12.65 -23.67 -13.55
N THR A 11 -12.51 -25.01 -13.52
CA THR A 11 -13.66 -25.91 -13.34
C THR A 11 -14.29 -25.70 -11.97
N VAL A 12 -13.47 -25.57 -10.93
CA VAL A 12 -13.95 -25.29 -9.55
C VAL A 12 -14.69 -23.94 -9.49
N ALA A 13 -14.11 -22.88 -10.06
CA ALA A 13 -14.76 -21.58 -10.12
C ALA A 13 -16.08 -21.61 -10.88
N THR A 14 -16.11 -22.30 -12.04
CA THR A 14 -17.31 -22.45 -12.88
C THR A 14 -18.42 -23.19 -12.13
N THR A 15 -18.09 -24.30 -11.49
CA THR A 15 -19.05 -25.08 -10.70
C THR A 15 -19.62 -24.26 -9.56
N HIS A 16 -18.77 -23.49 -8.86
CA HIS A 16 -19.21 -22.61 -7.79
C HIS A 16 -20.12 -21.49 -8.28
N ALA A 17 -19.71 -20.83 -9.38
CA ALA A 17 -20.51 -19.79 -10.04
C ALA A 17 -21.90 -20.30 -10.44
N GLN A 18 -21.98 -21.43 -11.13
CA GLN A 18 -23.23 -22.02 -11.60
C GLN A 18 -24.18 -22.44 -10.46
N ARG A 19 -23.60 -22.86 -9.33
CA ARG A 19 -24.38 -23.33 -8.18
C ARG A 19 -24.94 -22.20 -7.32
N PHE A 20 -24.23 -21.08 -7.18
CA PHE A 20 -24.52 -20.07 -6.19
C PHE A 20 -24.83 -18.68 -6.73
N HIS A 21 -24.77 -18.49 -8.08
CA HIS A 21 -25.17 -17.21 -8.65
C HIS A 21 -26.68 -17.00 -8.52
N ASP A 22 -27.05 -15.76 -8.39
CA ASP A 22 -28.40 -15.25 -8.65
C ASP A 22 -28.35 -14.22 -9.78
N GLU A 23 -29.48 -13.63 -10.15
CA GLU A 23 -29.57 -12.69 -11.26
C GLU A 23 -29.27 -11.23 -10.84
N GLU A 24 -29.13 -10.95 -9.55
CA GLU A 24 -29.07 -9.60 -9.00
C GLU A 24 -27.76 -9.34 -8.24
N ASP A 25 -27.51 -10.07 -7.14
CA ASP A 25 -26.47 -9.71 -6.18
C ASP A 25 -25.19 -10.54 -6.27
N HIS A 26 -25.29 -11.80 -6.74
CA HIS A 26 -24.19 -12.77 -6.74
C HIS A 26 -23.94 -13.33 -8.15
N THR A 27 -23.49 -12.47 -9.06
CA THR A 27 -23.35 -12.83 -10.49
C THR A 27 -21.97 -13.38 -10.86
N VAL A 28 -20.96 -13.24 -9.99
CA VAL A 28 -19.58 -13.63 -10.28
C VAL A 28 -18.98 -14.43 -9.13
N ALA A 29 -18.46 -15.61 -9.44
CA ALA A 29 -17.61 -16.36 -8.52
C ALA A 29 -16.14 -16.26 -8.90
N ALA A 30 -15.27 -16.26 -7.89
CA ALA A 30 -13.84 -16.38 -8.08
C ALA A 30 -13.28 -17.57 -7.30
N ALA A 31 -12.18 -18.12 -7.79
CA ALA A 31 -11.40 -19.14 -7.10
C ALA A 31 -9.93 -18.74 -7.09
N LEU A 32 -9.27 -18.91 -5.95
CA LEU A 32 -7.83 -18.83 -5.78
C LEU A 32 -7.25 -20.23 -5.71
N LEU A 33 -6.02 -20.39 -6.23
CA LEU A 33 -5.19 -21.57 -6.08
C LEU A 33 -3.98 -21.18 -5.24
N THR A 34 -3.76 -21.89 -4.14
CA THR A 34 -2.59 -21.70 -3.28
C THR A 34 -1.40 -22.54 -3.72
N GLU A 35 -0.22 -22.27 -3.18
CA GLU A 35 1.00 -23.05 -3.45
C GLU A 35 0.86 -24.51 -2.98
N SER A 36 0.14 -24.77 -1.90
CA SER A 36 -0.15 -26.15 -1.45
C SER A 36 -1.25 -26.85 -2.26
N GLY A 37 -1.83 -26.20 -3.29
CA GLY A 37 -2.86 -26.78 -4.16
C GLY A 37 -4.29 -26.66 -3.63
N LYS A 38 -4.54 -25.83 -2.62
CA LYS A 38 -5.92 -25.61 -2.11
C LYS A 38 -6.66 -24.60 -2.99
N HIS A 39 -7.97 -24.82 -3.08
CA HIS A 39 -8.88 -23.90 -3.74
C HIS A 39 -9.66 -23.07 -2.71
N VAL A 40 -9.61 -21.75 -2.81
CA VAL A 40 -10.38 -20.83 -1.95
C VAL A 40 -11.36 -20.05 -2.80
N LEU A 41 -12.63 -20.08 -2.40
CA LEU A 41 -13.73 -19.58 -3.22
C LEU A 41 -14.29 -18.28 -2.66
N GLY A 42 -14.85 -17.45 -3.54
CA GLY A 42 -15.58 -16.24 -3.18
C GLY A 42 -16.66 -15.92 -4.21
N LEU A 43 -17.74 -15.30 -3.74
CA LEU A 43 -18.79 -14.72 -4.57
C LEU A 43 -18.74 -13.20 -4.45
N ASN A 44 -19.08 -12.47 -5.51
CA ASN A 44 -19.33 -11.05 -5.37
C ASN A 44 -20.59 -10.82 -4.53
N ALA A 45 -20.67 -9.67 -3.87
CA ALA A 45 -21.89 -9.17 -3.25
C ALA A 45 -22.13 -7.76 -3.80
N TYR A 46 -23.16 -7.63 -4.62
CA TYR A 46 -23.55 -6.33 -5.15
C TYR A 46 -24.31 -5.52 -4.10
N HIS A 47 -24.01 -4.27 -3.98
CA HIS A 47 -24.75 -3.31 -3.20
C HIS A 47 -24.55 -1.90 -3.75
N PHE A 48 -25.56 -1.03 -3.72
CA PHE A 48 -25.47 0.33 -4.25
C PHE A 48 -24.44 1.21 -3.53
N LEU A 49 -24.08 0.87 -2.28
CA LEU A 49 -22.95 1.50 -1.55
C LEU A 49 -21.58 0.93 -1.91
N GLY A 50 -21.51 -0.01 -2.85
CA GLY A 50 -20.35 -0.79 -3.19
C GLY A 50 -20.30 -2.12 -2.42
N GLY A 51 -19.82 -3.15 -3.08
CA GLY A 51 -19.63 -4.49 -2.52
C GLY A 51 -18.33 -5.11 -3.01
N PRO A 52 -17.90 -6.25 -2.42
CA PRO A 52 -16.73 -6.96 -2.88
C PRO A 52 -16.97 -7.63 -4.22
N CYS A 53 -15.98 -7.57 -5.11
CA CYS A 53 -15.91 -8.49 -6.26
C CYS A 53 -15.64 -9.91 -5.77
N GLY A 54 -15.89 -10.92 -6.61
CA GLY A 54 -15.63 -12.31 -6.26
C GLY A 54 -14.19 -12.57 -5.83
N GLU A 55 -13.21 -11.94 -6.50
CA GLU A 55 -11.78 -12.04 -6.15
C GLU A 55 -11.48 -11.47 -4.76
N ILE A 56 -12.10 -10.35 -4.38
CA ILE A 56 -11.91 -9.74 -3.07
C ILE A 56 -12.51 -10.63 -1.97
N SER A 57 -13.67 -11.22 -2.22
CA SER A 57 -14.29 -12.18 -1.29
C SER A 57 -13.43 -13.44 -1.12
N ALA A 58 -12.85 -13.95 -2.22
CA ALA A 58 -11.93 -15.09 -2.17
C ALA A 58 -10.65 -14.76 -1.40
N LEU A 59 -10.08 -13.55 -1.58
CA LEU A 59 -8.92 -13.07 -0.81
C LEU A 59 -9.24 -12.98 0.69
N ALA A 60 -10.41 -12.45 1.07
CA ALA A 60 -10.83 -12.39 2.45
C ALA A 60 -10.99 -13.78 3.08
N ASN A 61 -11.56 -14.72 2.33
CA ASN A 61 -11.69 -16.12 2.76
C ASN A 61 -10.33 -16.81 2.88
N HIS A 62 -9.39 -16.50 1.98
CA HIS A 62 -8.02 -17.00 2.05
C HIS A 62 -7.31 -16.50 3.33
N ALA A 63 -7.37 -15.21 3.59
CA ALA A 63 -6.79 -14.62 4.80
C ALA A 63 -7.36 -15.21 6.10
N ALA A 64 -8.63 -15.63 6.10
CA ALA A 64 -9.27 -16.24 7.25
C ALA A 64 -8.96 -17.73 7.42
N SER A 65 -8.63 -18.46 6.33
CA SER A 65 -8.50 -19.93 6.36
C SER A 65 -7.09 -20.43 6.12
N HIS A 66 -6.29 -19.74 5.32
CA HIS A 66 -4.96 -20.17 4.87
C HIS A 66 -3.98 -19.00 4.74
N PRO A 67 -3.80 -18.14 5.76
CA PRO A 67 -3.03 -16.89 5.65
C PRO A 67 -1.54 -17.11 5.31
N GLU A 68 -0.98 -18.25 5.69
CA GLU A 68 0.44 -18.57 5.47
C GLU A 68 0.71 -19.34 4.15
N ASP A 69 -0.33 -19.68 3.37
CA ASP A 69 -0.21 -20.44 2.14
C ASP A 69 -0.30 -19.50 0.93
N PRO A 70 0.82 -19.17 0.26
CA PRO A 70 0.82 -18.13 -0.79
C PRO A 70 -0.15 -18.43 -1.92
N ILE A 71 -0.73 -17.38 -2.49
CA ILE A 71 -1.65 -17.48 -3.63
C ILE A 71 -0.83 -17.53 -4.91
N ARG A 72 -1.09 -18.53 -5.76
CA ARG A 72 -0.40 -18.74 -7.02
C ARG A 72 -1.21 -18.29 -8.24
N ALA A 73 -2.53 -18.48 -8.19
CA ALA A 73 -3.40 -18.10 -9.30
C ALA A 73 -4.80 -17.71 -8.85
N VAL A 74 -5.51 -17.00 -9.72
CA VAL A 74 -6.91 -16.58 -9.54
C VAL A 74 -7.66 -16.67 -10.86
N VAL A 75 -8.95 -16.99 -10.80
CA VAL A 75 -9.90 -16.90 -11.90
C VAL A 75 -11.24 -16.38 -11.40
N ALA A 76 -11.90 -15.55 -12.20
CA ALA A 76 -13.28 -15.13 -11.98
C ALA A 76 -14.18 -15.61 -13.13
N VAL A 77 -15.39 -16.07 -12.80
CA VAL A 77 -16.36 -16.63 -13.77
C VAL A 77 -17.73 -15.99 -13.54
N HIS A 78 -18.34 -15.55 -14.62
CA HIS A 78 -19.71 -15.06 -14.62
C HIS A 78 -20.70 -16.23 -14.52
N GLY A 79 -21.49 -16.28 -13.44
CA GLY A 79 -22.41 -17.38 -13.16
C GLY A 79 -23.42 -17.65 -14.28
N PRO A 80 -24.17 -16.64 -14.76
CA PRO A 80 -25.18 -16.82 -15.79
C PRO A 80 -24.65 -17.34 -17.12
N THR A 81 -23.42 -16.97 -17.53
CA THR A 81 -22.88 -17.33 -18.85
C THR A 81 -21.74 -18.33 -18.80
N GLY A 82 -21.16 -18.61 -17.64
CA GLY A 82 -19.95 -19.43 -17.50
C GLY A 82 -18.69 -18.81 -18.10
N GLN A 83 -18.71 -17.53 -18.47
CA GLN A 83 -17.57 -16.86 -19.10
C GLN A 83 -16.52 -16.46 -18.05
N VAL A 84 -15.24 -16.68 -18.40
CA VAL A 84 -14.12 -16.12 -17.65
C VAL A 84 -14.12 -14.62 -17.80
N LEU A 85 -14.03 -13.91 -16.68
CA LEU A 85 -13.91 -12.47 -16.61
C LEU A 85 -12.48 -12.09 -16.21
N SER A 86 -11.95 -11.06 -16.88
CA SER A 86 -10.70 -10.44 -16.43
C SER A 86 -10.96 -9.65 -15.15
N PRO A 87 -10.01 -9.64 -14.20
CA PRO A 87 -10.15 -8.86 -12.97
C PRO A 87 -10.32 -7.38 -13.31
N CYS A 88 -11.24 -6.70 -12.61
CA CYS A 88 -11.45 -5.26 -12.76
C CYS A 88 -10.24 -4.46 -12.21
N GLY A 89 -10.18 -3.15 -12.46
CA GLY A 89 -9.06 -2.32 -12.02
C GLY A 89 -8.79 -2.38 -10.52
N LYS A 90 -9.86 -2.38 -9.69
CA LYS A 90 -9.76 -2.55 -8.24
C LYS A 90 -9.13 -3.91 -7.87
N CYS A 91 -9.63 -5.01 -8.48
CA CYS A 91 -9.11 -6.34 -8.21
C CYS A 91 -7.65 -6.49 -8.64
N ARG A 92 -7.25 -5.91 -9.78
CA ARG A 92 -5.84 -5.91 -10.21
C ARG A 92 -4.96 -5.20 -9.20
N GLN A 93 -5.36 -4.04 -8.68
CA GLN A 93 -4.58 -3.31 -7.69
C GLN A 93 -4.46 -4.11 -6.38
N VAL A 94 -5.56 -4.67 -5.85
CA VAL A 94 -5.52 -5.44 -4.60
C VAL A 94 -4.69 -6.72 -4.75
N LEU A 95 -4.81 -7.41 -5.87
CA LEU A 95 -3.99 -8.58 -6.17
C LEU A 95 -2.50 -8.21 -6.32
N PHE A 96 -2.19 -7.08 -6.97
CA PHE A 96 -0.83 -6.55 -7.08
C PHE A 96 -0.23 -6.23 -5.71
N ASP A 97 -1.01 -5.60 -4.83
CA ASP A 97 -0.58 -5.31 -3.46
C ASP A 97 -0.39 -6.58 -2.61
N THR A 98 -1.09 -7.66 -2.96
CA THR A 98 -0.91 -8.98 -2.32
C THR A 98 0.38 -9.64 -2.81
N ASP A 99 0.48 -9.92 -4.11
CA ASP A 99 1.67 -10.43 -4.80
C ASP A 99 1.54 -10.18 -6.31
N PRO A 100 2.41 -9.36 -6.93
CA PRO A 100 2.38 -9.06 -8.36
C PRO A 100 2.59 -10.29 -9.25
N SER A 101 3.15 -11.39 -8.73
CA SER A 101 3.39 -12.65 -9.46
C SER A 101 2.16 -13.56 -9.56
N ILE A 102 1.07 -13.28 -8.84
CA ILE A 102 -0.19 -14.04 -8.93
C ILE A 102 -0.65 -14.10 -10.39
N ARG A 103 -0.97 -15.30 -10.86
CA ARG A 103 -1.46 -15.52 -12.22
C ARG A 103 -2.97 -15.40 -12.31
N CYS A 104 -3.45 -14.52 -13.17
CA CYS A 104 -4.88 -14.38 -13.48
C CYS A 104 -5.21 -15.14 -14.76
N ILE A 105 -6.21 -16.03 -14.71
CA ILE A 105 -6.76 -16.61 -15.93
C ILE A 105 -7.67 -15.58 -16.57
N VAL A 106 -7.35 -15.17 -17.80
CA VAL A 106 -8.06 -14.15 -18.55
C VAL A 106 -8.40 -14.65 -19.94
N ARG A 107 -9.35 -13.98 -20.60
CA ARG A 107 -9.68 -14.22 -21.99
C ARG A 107 -8.89 -13.26 -22.87
N GLY A 108 -7.84 -13.76 -23.52
CA GLY A 108 -7.10 -13.05 -24.55
C GLY A 108 -7.67 -13.27 -25.97
N SER A 109 -7.00 -12.71 -26.97
CA SER A 109 -7.38 -12.83 -28.39
C SER A 109 -7.33 -14.27 -28.90
N ASN A 110 -6.46 -15.09 -28.35
CA ASN A 110 -6.24 -16.49 -28.81
C ASN A 110 -6.85 -17.53 -27.84
N GLY A 111 -7.73 -17.12 -26.95
CA GLY A 111 -8.37 -17.99 -25.97
C GLY A 111 -8.00 -17.65 -24.54
N LEU A 112 -7.96 -18.67 -23.66
CA LEU A 112 -7.62 -18.47 -22.26
C LEU A 112 -6.10 -18.44 -22.08
N GLU A 113 -5.65 -17.41 -21.38
CA GLU A 113 -4.27 -17.15 -21.03
C GLU A 113 -4.13 -16.99 -19.52
N ALA A 114 -2.94 -17.25 -18.99
CA ALA A 114 -2.59 -16.99 -17.60
C ALA A 114 -1.49 -15.95 -17.57
N LEU A 115 -1.84 -14.73 -17.20
CA LEU A 115 -0.96 -13.56 -17.12
C LEU A 115 -0.75 -13.21 -15.65
N THR A 116 0.44 -12.71 -15.31
CA THR A 116 0.67 -12.18 -13.96
C THR A 116 -0.12 -10.89 -13.74
N VAL A 117 -0.36 -10.56 -12.49
CA VAL A 117 -1.01 -9.28 -12.16
C VAL A 117 -0.16 -8.11 -12.63
N GLU A 118 1.17 -8.23 -12.55
CA GLU A 118 2.12 -7.22 -13.06
C GLU A 118 1.94 -6.99 -14.58
N GLU A 119 1.77 -8.06 -15.36
CA GLU A 119 1.47 -7.97 -16.80
C GLU A 119 0.09 -7.32 -17.08
N LEU A 120 -0.88 -7.52 -16.17
CA LEU A 120 -2.24 -6.98 -16.31
C LEU A 120 -2.40 -5.55 -15.79
N LEU A 121 -1.43 -5.05 -15.00
CA LEU A 121 -1.43 -3.70 -14.43
C LEU A 121 -0.06 -3.05 -14.59
N PRO A 122 0.40 -2.81 -15.82
CA PRO A 122 1.63 -2.07 -16.06
C PRO A 122 1.50 -0.67 -15.45
N PHE A 123 2.59 -0.17 -14.84
CA PHE A 123 2.62 1.12 -14.13
C PHE A 123 1.64 1.19 -12.95
N ALA A 124 1.47 0.05 -12.24
CA ALA A 124 0.65 0.00 -11.03
C ALA A 124 1.09 1.05 -10.01
N TYR A 125 0.11 1.64 -9.30
CA TYR A 125 0.42 2.38 -8.08
C TYR A 125 1.03 1.42 -7.05
N ASN A 126 2.25 1.69 -6.61
CA ASN A 126 2.93 0.90 -5.59
C ASN A 126 3.19 1.78 -4.35
N TRP A 127 2.31 1.72 -3.39
CA TRP A 127 2.44 2.47 -2.15
C TRP A 127 3.71 2.07 -1.36
N ARG A 128 4.21 0.81 -1.52
CA ARG A 128 5.44 0.36 -0.88
C ARG A 128 6.69 1.06 -1.43
N ASP A 129 6.64 1.57 -2.66
CA ASP A 129 7.74 2.36 -3.21
C ASP A 129 7.76 3.78 -2.64
N MET A 130 6.62 4.26 -2.13
CA MET A 130 6.52 5.56 -1.45
C MET A 130 7.02 5.50 0.00
N ASP A 131 6.95 4.34 0.66
CA ASP A 131 7.41 4.15 2.04
C ASP A 131 8.92 3.95 2.18
N LYS A 132 9.65 3.83 1.06
CA LYS A 132 11.11 3.58 1.10
C LYS A 132 11.93 4.79 1.53
N GLU A 133 11.39 5.99 1.39
CA GLU A 133 12.06 7.23 1.82
C GLU A 133 11.05 8.14 2.51
N GLN A 134 11.16 8.24 3.82
CA GLN A 134 10.37 9.18 4.60
C GLN A 134 10.73 10.63 4.22
N ARG A 135 9.75 11.53 4.23
CA ARG A 135 9.95 12.95 3.94
C ARG A 135 9.97 13.76 5.22
N ILE A 136 11.03 14.50 5.42
CA ILE A 136 11.24 15.37 6.58
C ILE A 136 11.12 16.82 6.11
N TYR A 137 9.95 17.41 6.27
CA TYR A 137 9.74 18.81 5.89
C TYR A 137 10.42 19.73 6.89
N MET A 138 11.18 20.70 6.40
CA MET A 138 11.90 21.67 7.22
C MET A 138 11.73 23.08 6.68
N TRP A 139 11.86 24.02 7.57
CA TRP A 139 11.91 25.44 7.20
C TRP A 139 13.12 25.74 6.32
N GLU A 140 12.93 26.50 5.23
CA GLU A 140 13.96 26.78 4.22
C GLU A 140 15.24 27.43 4.80
N GLY A 141 15.13 28.16 5.91
CA GLY A 141 16.29 28.76 6.61
C GLY A 141 17.31 27.73 7.14
N TYR A 142 16.94 26.45 7.22
CA TYR A 142 17.88 25.38 7.64
C TYR A 142 18.63 24.74 6.46
N GLU A 143 18.36 25.10 5.21
CA GLU A 143 18.98 24.45 4.05
C GLU A 143 20.50 24.49 4.10
N GLU A 144 21.09 25.66 4.39
CA GLU A 144 22.54 25.86 4.44
C GLU A 144 23.21 25.10 5.60
N SER A 145 22.61 25.15 6.78
CA SER A 145 23.15 24.44 7.96
C SER A 145 23.06 22.91 7.84
N ILE A 146 22.08 22.41 7.10
CA ILE A 146 21.97 20.98 6.78
C ILE A 146 23.01 20.60 5.72
N ARG A 147 23.18 21.39 4.67
CA ARG A 147 24.17 21.12 3.61
C ARG A 147 25.61 21.18 4.15
N SER A 148 25.87 22.09 5.09
CA SER A 148 27.19 22.19 5.74
C SER A 148 27.44 21.08 6.79
N GLY A 149 26.40 20.37 7.20
CA GLY A 149 26.46 19.37 8.26
C GLY A 149 26.47 19.96 9.68
N GLU A 150 26.20 21.25 9.83
CA GLU A 150 26.08 21.92 11.13
C GLU A 150 24.82 21.45 11.88
N LYS A 151 23.68 21.39 11.17
CA LYS A 151 22.42 20.83 11.69
C LYS A 151 22.33 19.35 11.33
N GLN A 152 22.37 18.50 12.36
CA GLN A 152 22.35 17.03 12.23
C GLN A 152 21.20 16.37 12.99
N GLN A 153 20.33 17.14 13.60
CA GLN A 153 19.25 16.64 14.43
C GLN A 153 18.00 17.49 14.21
N THR A 154 16.84 16.90 14.37
CA THR A 154 15.57 17.62 14.50
C THR A 154 14.74 17.02 15.62
N ILE A 155 14.09 17.91 16.40
CA ILE A 155 13.19 17.53 17.49
C ILE A 155 11.79 17.95 17.09
N ARG A 156 10.84 17.00 17.16
CA ARG A 156 9.46 17.22 16.73
C ARG A 156 8.48 16.64 17.73
N VAL A 157 7.26 17.14 17.68
CA VAL A 157 6.16 16.69 18.53
C VAL A 157 5.22 15.81 17.70
N ASP A 158 4.99 14.59 18.18
CA ASP A 158 4.03 13.63 17.61
C ASP A 158 4.19 13.35 16.10
N ASP A 159 5.44 13.49 15.59
CA ASP A 159 5.79 13.23 14.20
C ASP A 159 6.62 11.93 14.13
N PRO A 160 6.02 10.79 13.74
CA PRO A 160 6.69 9.50 13.82
C PRO A 160 7.68 9.32 12.67
N PHE A 161 8.97 9.31 12.99
CA PHE A 161 10.04 8.91 12.08
C PHE A 161 10.58 7.54 12.45
N HIS A 162 11.29 6.92 11.51
CA HIS A 162 12.01 5.67 11.73
C HIS A 162 13.44 5.77 11.16
N GLU A 163 14.32 4.89 11.60
CA GLU A 163 15.68 4.80 11.06
C GLU A 163 15.64 4.34 9.60
N GLY A 164 16.54 4.90 8.78
CA GLY A 164 16.66 4.58 7.36
C GLY A 164 16.67 5.79 6.44
N ARG A 165 16.46 5.55 5.15
CA ARG A 165 16.52 6.59 4.11
C ARG A 165 15.42 7.62 4.29
N ALA A 166 15.77 8.88 4.05
CA ALA A 166 14.87 10.01 4.13
C ALA A 166 15.20 11.04 3.04
N GLN A 167 14.20 11.87 2.72
CA GLN A 167 14.36 13.09 1.94
C GLN A 167 14.04 14.27 2.84
N ILE A 168 15.00 15.17 3.05
CA ILE A 168 14.71 16.46 3.68
C ILE A 168 14.11 17.36 2.61
N VAL A 169 12.95 17.93 2.87
CA VAL A 169 12.17 18.71 1.91
C VAL A 169 12.01 20.15 2.40
N PHE A 170 12.38 21.10 1.55
CA PHE A 170 12.15 22.52 1.75
C PHE A 170 11.14 23.02 0.72
N GLU A 171 10.00 23.48 1.16
CA GLU A 171 9.03 24.21 0.34
C GLU A 171 9.29 25.71 0.53
N LYS A 172 9.93 26.34 -0.44
CA LYS A 172 10.32 27.74 -0.34
C LYS A 172 9.12 28.67 -0.58
N GLU A 173 9.17 29.85 0.01
CA GLU A 173 8.17 30.91 -0.25
C GLU A 173 8.04 31.25 -1.75
N SER A 174 9.08 31.04 -2.54
CA SER A 174 9.07 31.19 -4.00
C SER A 174 8.24 30.16 -4.75
N GLY A 175 7.81 29.08 -4.08
CA GLY A 175 7.17 27.91 -4.69
C GLY A 175 8.16 26.86 -5.21
N GLU A 176 9.46 27.08 -5.08
CA GLU A 176 10.50 26.09 -5.39
C GLU A 176 10.52 25.01 -4.31
N VAL A 177 10.58 23.73 -4.71
CA VAL A 177 10.78 22.61 -3.80
C VAL A 177 12.19 22.07 -3.95
N VAL A 178 12.95 22.08 -2.86
CA VAL A 178 14.31 21.54 -2.80
C VAL A 178 14.32 20.29 -1.93
N THR A 179 14.97 19.21 -2.39
CA THR A 179 15.12 17.97 -1.64
C THR A 179 16.59 17.64 -1.42
N ILE A 180 16.92 17.18 -0.21
CA ILE A 180 18.27 16.71 0.15
C ILE A 180 18.15 15.26 0.60
N PRO A 181 18.83 14.30 -0.07
CA PRO A 181 18.90 12.92 0.41
C PRO A 181 19.56 12.87 1.80
N ALA A 182 18.97 12.11 2.70
CA ALA A 182 19.45 11.95 4.07
C ALA A 182 19.26 10.52 4.57
N GLU A 183 19.87 10.20 5.68
CA GLU A 183 19.66 8.95 6.42
C GLU A 183 19.38 9.27 7.89
N VAL A 184 18.26 8.81 8.39
CA VAL A 184 17.94 8.87 9.81
C VAL A 184 18.69 7.73 10.50
N THR A 185 19.70 8.07 11.27
CA THR A 185 20.58 7.08 11.93
C THR A 185 20.09 6.65 13.30
N SER A 186 19.24 7.44 13.95
CA SER A 186 18.61 7.08 15.21
C SER A 186 17.35 7.91 15.47
N VAL A 187 16.37 7.29 16.10
CA VAL A 187 15.15 7.95 16.57
C VAL A 187 14.97 7.68 18.05
N VAL A 188 14.91 8.74 18.86
CA VAL A 188 14.78 8.64 20.32
C VAL A 188 13.56 9.41 20.79
N SER A 189 12.60 8.70 21.35
CA SER A 189 11.47 9.33 22.03
C SER A 189 11.90 9.86 23.40
N THR A 190 11.67 11.13 23.67
CA THR A 190 12.02 11.78 24.93
C THR A 190 10.89 12.66 25.44
N GLN A 191 10.91 12.96 26.73
CA GLN A 191 9.95 13.90 27.30
C GLN A 191 10.49 15.33 27.16
N ARG A 192 9.63 16.27 26.78
CA ARG A 192 9.98 17.69 26.59
C ARG A 192 10.79 18.25 27.78
N ARG A 193 10.42 17.93 29.00
CA ARG A 193 11.13 18.37 30.23
C ARG A 193 12.55 17.82 30.38
N SER A 194 12.92 16.80 29.63
CA SER A 194 14.23 16.15 29.63
C SER A 194 15.15 16.66 28.55
N LEU A 195 14.70 17.60 27.70
CA LEU A 195 15.53 18.23 26.70
C LEU A 195 16.62 19.11 27.34
N THR A 196 17.77 19.17 26.66
CA THR A 196 18.97 19.85 27.15
C THR A 196 19.38 21.00 26.22
N GLU A 197 20.19 21.93 26.73
CA GLU A 197 20.80 23.00 25.92
C GLU A 197 21.63 22.46 24.77
N GLU A 198 22.30 21.33 24.93
CA GLU A 198 23.09 20.70 23.89
C GLU A 198 22.18 20.22 22.75
N GLN A 199 21.06 19.57 23.08
CA GLN A 199 20.08 19.13 22.09
C GLN A 199 19.44 20.32 21.35
N ALA A 200 19.15 21.41 22.03
CA ALA A 200 18.63 22.62 21.41
C ALA A 200 19.63 23.19 20.37
N ARG A 201 20.91 23.29 20.72
CA ARG A 201 21.96 23.77 19.80
C ARG A 201 22.15 22.86 18.61
N ARG A 202 22.13 21.53 18.80
CA ARG A 202 22.25 20.56 17.71
C ARG A 202 21.04 20.59 16.75
N ASP A 203 19.90 21.02 17.25
CA ASP A 203 18.69 21.25 16.44
C ASP A 203 18.68 22.64 15.76
N GLY A 204 19.67 23.49 16.02
CA GLY A 204 19.83 24.80 15.40
C GLY A 204 19.21 25.95 16.18
N PHE A 205 18.80 25.74 17.44
CA PHE A 205 18.28 26.78 18.33
C PHE A 205 19.42 27.40 19.19
N GLY A 206 19.29 28.69 19.46
CA GLY A 206 20.27 29.41 20.30
C GLY A 206 20.17 29.03 21.78
N SER A 207 19.00 28.56 22.22
CA SER A 207 18.74 28.16 23.61
C SER A 207 17.64 27.11 23.73
N LEU A 208 17.58 26.44 24.88
CA LEU A 208 16.51 25.53 25.26
C LEU A 208 15.14 26.26 25.32
N ALA A 209 15.13 27.53 25.70
CA ALA A 209 13.92 28.34 25.76
C ALA A 209 13.32 28.55 24.35
N GLU A 210 14.14 28.89 23.36
CA GLU A 210 13.73 29.03 21.96
C GLU A 210 13.20 27.71 21.39
N LEU A 211 13.89 26.58 21.67
CA LEU A 211 13.39 25.26 21.28
C LEU A 211 12.01 24.98 21.87
N HIS A 212 11.81 25.26 23.15
CA HIS A 212 10.52 25.05 23.80
C HIS A 212 9.40 25.92 23.19
N GLU A 213 9.70 27.17 22.83
CA GLU A 213 8.76 28.06 22.15
C GLU A 213 8.37 27.52 20.76
N ALA A 214 9.36 27.09 19.97
CA ALA A 214 9.11 26.50 18.65
C ALA A 214 8.26 25.23 18.72
N LEU A 215 8.49 24.36 19.71
CA LEU A 215 7.68 23.15 19.93
C LEU A 215 6.23 23.46 20.38
N ASP A 216 5.98 24.60 21.02
CA ASP A 216 4.62 25.06 21.35
C ASP A 216 3.86 25.54 20.13
N VAL A 217 4.53 26.24 19.19
CA VAL A 217 3.96 26.66 17.91
C VAL A 217 3.58 25.44 17.05
N GLN A 218 4.47 24.46 16.92
CA GLN A 218 4.18 23.22 16.18
C GLN A 218 2.93 22.51 16.70
N LYS A 219 2.74 22.46 18.01
CA LYS A 219 1.56 21.84 18.64
C LYS A 219 0.26 22.58 18.29
N THR A 220 0.33 23.90 18.07
CA THR A 220 -0.82 24.74 17.73
C THR A 220 -1.17 24.63 16.24
N GLU A 221 -0.18 24.50 15.35
CA GLU A 221 -0.39 24.33 13.90
C GLU A 221 -0.97 22.95 13.54
N MET A 222 -0.60 21.89 14.25
CA MET A 222 -1.19 20.56 14.05
C MET A 222 -2.68 20.45 14.43
N VAL A 223 -3.22 21.39 15.20
CA VAL A 223 -4.65 21.48 15.54
C VAL A 223 -5.46 22.21 14.46
N ALA A 224 -4.81 22.92 13.53
CA ALA A 224 -5.47 23.74 12.50
C ALA A 224 -5.62 23.06 11.13
N VAL A 225 -5.19 21.81 10.97
CA VAL A 225 -5.34 21.04 9.70
C VAL A 225 -6.33 19.91 9.93
N TRP A 226 -7.61 20.26 9.96
CA TRP A 226 -8.75 19.37 9.75
C TRP A 226 -9.55 19.85 8.56
#